data_0920078f8933e3b9543561156c4384cf
#
_entry.id   0920078f8933e3b9543561156c4384cf
#
_cell.length_a   1.000
_cell.length_b   1.000
_cell.length_c   1.000
_cell.angle_alpha   90.00
_cell.angle_beta   90.00
_cell.angle_gamma   90.00
#
_symmetry.space_group_name_H-M   'P 1'
#
loop_
_entity.id
_entity.type
_entity.pdbx_description
1 polymer ?
#
loop_
_entity_poly.entity_id
_entity_poly.type
_entity_poly.pdbx_seq_one_letter_code
_entity_poly.pdbx_strand_id
1 'polypeptide(L)' 'MTSKNTLIIGTRGSALALAQADMVRAALSLRYPELDVRCEIIHTIGD' A
#
# COMPACT_ATOMS: atom_id res chain seq x y z
N MET A 1 4.11 18.65 -13.50
CA MET A 1 3.96 18.42 -13.17
C MET A 1 3.45 17.55 -12.88
N THR A 2 3.53 17.11 -12.48
CA THR A 2 3.09 16.27 -12.35
C THR A 2 2.55 15.87 -11.35
N SER A 3 1.58 15.86 -11.03
CA SER A 3 1.09 15.51 -9.95
C SER A 3 0.81 14.17 -9.93
N LYS A 4 1.50 13.36 -9.30
CA LYS A 4 1.22 12.05 -9.11
C LYS A 4 0.37 11.89 -7.94
N ASN A 5 -0.64 11.07 -8.03
CA ASN A 5 -1.45 10.70 -6.89
C ASN A 5 -0.74 9.61 -6.13
N THR A 6 -0.70 9.75 -4.83
CA THR A 6 -0.06 8.76 -3.99
C THR A 6 -1.12 8.11 -3.10
N LEU A 7 -1.13 6.78 -3.10
CA LEU A 7 -2.03 6.02 -2.25
C LEU A 7 -1.21 5.24 -1.25
N ILE A 8 -1.53 5.38 0.02
CA ILE A 8 -0.79 4.67 1.06
C ILE A 8 -1.69 3.60 1.63
N ILE A 9 -1.22 2.37 1.58
CA ILE A 9 -1.96 1.24 2.14
C ILE A 9 -1.41 0.95 3.52
N GLY A 10 -2.24 1.07 4.53
CA GLY A 10 -1.83 0.76 5.88
C GLY A 10 -1.98 -0.71 6.16
N THR A 11 -0.99 -1.31 6.78
CA THR A 11 -1.05 -2.72 7.09
C THR A 11 -0.45 -2.96 8.45
N ARG A 12 -0.85 -4.05 9.08
CA ARG A 12 -0.39 -4.33 10.44
C ARG A 12 0.98 -4.96 10.49
N GLY A 13 1.50 -5.34 9.39
CA GLY A 13 2.85 -5.90 9.39
C GLY A 13 2.92 -7.40 9.54
N SER A 14 1.79 -8.08 9.63
CA SER A 14 1.84 -9.53 9.64
C SER A 14 2.16 -10.03 8.25
N ALA A 15 2.68 -11.25 8.16
CA ALA A 15 3.06 -11.79 6.86
C ALA A 15 1.86 -11.85 5.93
N LEU A 16 0.71 -12.25 6.45
CA LEU A 16 -0.48 -12.35 5.63
C LEU A 16 -0.93 -10.96 5.17
N ALA A 17 -0.92 -10.00 6.09
CA ALA A 17 -1.35 -8.65 5.74
C ALA A 17 -0.43 -8.04 4.71
N LEU A 18 0.87 -8.28 4.84
CA LEU A 18 1.82 -7.74 3.88
C LEU A 18 1.62 -8.37 2.51
N ALA A 19 1.34 -9.66 2.48
CA ALA A 19 1.11 -10.34 1.21
C ALA A 19 -0.14 -9.79 0.53
N GLN A 20 -1.19 -9.57 1.31
CA GLN A 20 -2.41 -9.04 0.76
C GLN A 20 -2.23 -7.61 0.27
N ALA A 21 -1.50 -6.81 1.03
CA ALA A 21 -1.23 -5.44 0.61
C ALA A 21 -0.44 -5.41 -0.68
N ASP A 22 0.51 -6.33 -0.82
CA ASP A 22 1.31 -6.39 -2.03
C ASP A 22 0.46 -6.76 -3.23
N MET A 23 -0.48 -7.68 -3.05
CA MET A 23 -1.38 -8.05 -4.14
C MET A 23 -2.22 -6.87 -4.58
N VAL A 24 -2.73 -6.11 -3.62
CA VAL A 24 -3.54 -4.95 -3.95
C VAL A 24 -2.68 -3.91 -4.66
N ARG A 25 -1.46 -3.70 -4.17
CA ARG A 25 -0.56 -2.74 -4.78
C ARG A 25 -0.26 -3.12 -6.23
N ALA A 26 -0.01 -4.39 -6.46
CA ALA A 26 0.29 -4.84 -7.81
C ALA A 26 -0.90 -4.65 -8.74
N ALA A 27 -2.09 -4.97 -8.25
CA ALA A 27 -3.29 -4.80 -9.06
C ALA A 27 -3.53 -3.33 -9.40
N LEU A 28 -3.32 -2.46 -8.42
CA LEU A 28 -3.51 -1.04 -8.66
C LEU A 28 -2.46 -0.49 -9.61
N SER A 29 -1.23 -0.97 -9.51
CA SER A 29 -0.19 -0.52 -10.41
C SER A 29 -0.48 -0.88 -11.86
N LEU A 30 -1.04 -2.07 -12.06
CA LEU A 30 -1.40 -2.47 -13.40
C LEU A 30 -2.54 -1.63 -13.95
N ARG A 31 -3.50 -1.30 -13.11
CA ARG A 31 -4.66 -0.59 -13.56
C ARG A 31 -4.40 0.88 -13.68
N TYR A 32 -3.60 1.42 -12.78
CA TYR A 32 -3.31 2.85 -12.73
C TYR A 32 -1.80 3.05 -12.69
N PRO A 33 -1.15 2.94 -13.83
CA PRO A 33 0.32 3.01 -13.84
C PRO A 33 0.88 4.33 -13.34
N GLU A 34 0.06 5.38 -13.34
CA GLU A 34 0.55 6.67 -12.85
C GLU A 34 0.37 6.82 -11.35
N LEU A 35 -0.31 5.87 -10.72
CA LEU A 35 -0.56 5.97 -9.30
C LEU A 35 0.63 5.42 -8.53
N ASP A 36 1.10 6.22 -7.56
CA ASP A 36 2.19 5.79 -6.70
C ASP A 36 1.61 5.13 -5.48
N VAL A 37 1.66 3.81 -5.45
CA VAL A 37 1.07 3.04 -4.35
C VAL A 37 2.16 2.63 -3.39
N ARG A 38 2.00 2.98 -2.13
CA ARG A 38 2.97 2.66 -1.10
C ARG A 38 2.31 1.90 0.02
N CYS A 39 3.08 1.04 0.67
CA CYS A 39 2.58 0.29 1.79
C CYS A 39 3.33 0.74 3.04
N GLU A 40 2.60 1.01 4.10
CA GLU A 40 3.19 1.42 5.35
C GLU A 40 2.71 0.50 6.46
N ILE A 41 3.62 0.13 7.32
CA ILE A 41 3.27 -0.69 8.45
C ILE A 41 2.77 0.20 9.57
N ILE A 42 1.59 -0.08 10.05
CA ILE A 42 0.98 0.69 11.11
C ILE A 42 1.19 -0.03 12.42
N HIS A 43 1.81 0.66 13.36
CA HIS A 43 2.05 0.10 14.67
C HIS A 43 0.99 0.62 15.62
N THR A 44 0.36 -0.31 16.31
CA THR A 44 -0.62 0.07 17.30
C THR A 44 0.03 0.01 18.65
N ILE A 45 -0.06 1.07 19.37
CA ILE A 45 0.56 1.14 20.68
C ILE A 45 -0.48 0.91 21.73
N GLY A 46 -0.09 0.22 22.76
CA GLY A 46 -1.00 0.05 23.85
C GLY A 46 -1.83 -1.19 23.81
N ASP A 47 -1.56 -2.01 22.88
CA ASP A 47 -2.34 -3.23 22.84
C ASP A 47 -1.80 -4.30 23.68
#